data_f26ec3879f62199d6c954ab58b826842
#
_entry.id   f26ec3879f62199d6c954ab58b826842
#
_cell.length_a   1.000
_cell.length_b   1.000
_cell.length_c   1.000
_cell.angle_alpha   90.00
_cell.angle_beta   90.00
_cell.angle_gamma   90.00
#
_symmetry.space_group_name_H-M   'P 1'
#
loop_
_entity.id
_entity.type
_entity.pdbx_description
1 polymer ?
#
loop_
_entity_poly.entity_id
_entity_poly.type
_entity_poly.pdbx_seq_one_letter_code
_entity_poly.pdbx_strand_id
1 'polypeptide(L)'
;MPKINSPGYLPQLDSLRAAAVLLVIVSHWLPATHILNKYLPTGIFGVTLFFVLSGYLITGILLKNKEMLYKGLTLKEAFTVFYIRRSLRIFPVYYLFIILLLIYYPSDILPSLYWHIFYVSNFYFYFQNGFSTQLSHLWSLAVEEQFYLVWPAIILLCRRFRLPAIFVGGIITAIIFRVMMYDPPLHLGRLLMPGSLDSFSIGALLAYGQLYKTNWYDKIRCHQHFLLVTLFILFLLLHIGMQFYYSDFLVLAFYYFVLSVFFFVVIMVVASTNDNAAFSGFILYNPLFIYLGKISYGLYLYHLIIPGFKELHIPVMLLPYSIEIIFIIRFLLLIIIASVSWWFFEKPILKFKRNFNTQLTKAARMPEPVSPISAKHKIE
;
A
#
# COMPACT_ATOMS: atom_id res chain seq x y z
N MET A 1 -25.14 -13.71 15.84
CA MET A 1 -23.88 -13.07 15.37
C MET A 1 -23.58 -13.57 13.97
N PRO A 2 -23.26 -12.71 12.99
CA PRO A 2 -22.93 -13.19 11.66
C PRO A 2 -21.66 -14.04 11.72
N LYS A 3 -21.68 -15.23 11.09
CA LYS A 3 -20.49 -16.06 10.91
C LYS A 3 -19.44 -15.19 10.21
N ILE A 4 -18.33 -14.92 10.88
CA ILE A 4 -17.18 -14.20 10.30
C ILE A 4 -16.51 -15.18 9.34
N ASN A 5 -17.02 -15.24 8.10
CA ASN A 5 -16.30 -15.89 7.03
C ASN A 5 -15.05 -15.03 6.79
N SER A 6 -13.91 -15.50 7.28
CA SER A 6 -12.63 -14.91 6.91
C SER A 6 -12.55 -14.97 5.38
N PRO A 7 -12.44 -13.84 4.66
CA PRO A 7 -12.02 -13.95 3.28
C PRO A 7 -10.68 -14.70 3.31
N GLY A 8 -10.61 -15.82 2.61
CA GLY A 8 -9.38 -16.55 2.37
C GLY A 8 -8.35 -15.62 1.72
N TYR A 9 -7.18 -16.12 1.45
CA TYR A 9 -6.21 -15.46 0.60
C TYR A 9 -6.88 -15.03 -0.73
N LEU A 10 -6.77 -13.76 -1.08
CA LEU A 10 -7.35 -13.16 -2.29
C LEU A 10 -6.21 -12.92 -3.30
N PRO A 11 -5.95 -13.88 -4.22
CA PRO A 11 -4.83 -13.79 -5.17
C PRO A 11 -4.93 -12.57 -6.10
N GLN A 12 -6.16 -12.13 -6.43
CA GLN A 12 -6.40 -10.93 -7.24
C GLN A 12 -5.86 -9.64 -6.63
N LEU A 13 -5.69 -9.58 -5.31
CA LEU A 13 -5.04 -8.43 -4.66
C LEU A 13 -3.52 -8.43 -4.82
N ASP A 14 -2.90 -9.60 -5.03
CA ASP A 14 -1.49 -9.64 -5.44
C ASP A 14 -1.33 -9.12 -6.87
N SER A 15 -2.27 -9.42 -7.77
CA SER A 15 -2.27 -8.81 -9.11
C SER A 15 -2.42 -7.29 -9.08
N LEU A 16 -3.21 -6.72 -8.16
CA LEU A 16 -3.23 -5.28 -7.94
C LEU A 16 -1.89 -4.73 -7.44
N ARG A 17 -1.20 -5.44 -6.56
CA ARG A 17 0.16 -5.04 -6.14
C ARG A 17 1.15 -5.08 -7.29
N ALA A 18 1.03 -6.07 -8.18
CA ALA A 18 1.83 -6.13 -9.40
C ALA A 18 1.57 -4.89 -10.27
N ALA A 19 0.31 -4.54 -10.50
CA ALA A 19 -0.04 -3.34 -11.25
C ALA A 19 0.54 -2.07 -10.60
N ALA A 20 0.44 -1.94 -9.27
CA ALA A 20 0.96 -0.80 -8.53
C ALA A 20 2.48 -0.65 -8.68
N VAL A 21 3.25 -1.74 -8.52
CA VAL A 21 4.71 -1.67 -8.65
C VAL A 21 5.14 -1.43 -10.10
N LEU A 22 4.43 -1.99 -11.08
CA LEU A 22 4.70 -1.73 -12.49
C LEU A 22 4.51 -0.25 -12.85
N LEU A 23 3.45 0.38 -12.36
CA LEU A 23 3.22 1.81 -12.54
C LEU A 23 4.37 2.67 -11.95
N VAL A 24 4.87 2.29 -10.77
CA VAL A 24 6.04 2.97 -10.17
C VAL A 24 7.30 2.78 -11.02
N ILE A 25 7.57 1.56 -11.49
CA ILE A 25 8.73 1.27 -12.34
C ILE A 25 8.67 2.06 -13.65
N VAL A 26 7.50 2.10 -14.30
CA VAL A 26 7.25 2.89 -15.51
C VAL A 26 7.57 4.37 -15.26
N SER A 27 7.10 4.92 -14.13
CA SER A 27 7.35 6.32 -13.75
C SER A 27 8.84 6.66 -13.61
N HIS A 28 9.64 5.75 -13.10
CA HIS A 28 11.06 6.00 -12.84
C HIS A 28 11.98 5.66 -14.01
N TRP A 29 11.58 4.71 -14.85
CA TRP A 29 12.46 4.21 -15.92
C TRP A 29 12.17 4.79 -17.29
N LEU A 30 10.95 5.23 -17.55
CA LEU A 30 10.60 5.89 -18.79
C LEU A 30 10.72 7.42 -18.64
N PRO A 31 11.16 8.12 -19.68
CA PRO A 31 11.27 9.58 -19.63
C PRO A 31 9.88 10.24 -19.46
N ALA A 32 9.86 11.44 -18.90
CA ALA A 32 8.62 12.22 -18.73
C ALA A 32 7.89 12.49 -20.05
N THR A 33 8.63 12.51 -21.17
CA THR A 33 8.09 12.68 -22.53
C THR A 33 7.45 11.43 -23.11
N HIS A 34 7.68 10.24 -22.51
CA HIS A 34 7.06 9.00 -22.95
C HIS A 34 5.55 9.08 -22.76
N ILE A 35 4.77 8.55 -23.71
CA ILE A 35 3.30 8.66 -23.76
C ILE A 35 2.62 8.28 -22.43
N LEU A 36 3.11 7.26 -21.75
CA LEU A 36 2.55 6.83 -20.46
C LEU A 36 2.77 7.89 -19.37
N ASN A 37 3.98 8.42 -19.20
CA ASN A 37 4.29 9.40 -18.16
C ASN A 37 3.79 10.81 -18.51
N LYS A 38 3.66 11.11 -19.81
CA LYS A 38 3.15 12.39 -20.28
C LYS A 38 1.66 12.58 -19.97
N TYR A 39 0.86 11.51 -20.10
CA TYR A 39 -0.60 11.59 -19.96
C TYR A 39 -1.13 10.95 -18.67
N LEU A 40 -0.33 10.16 -17.97
CA LEU A 40 -0.73 9.51 -16.73
C LEU A 40 0.35 9.70 -15.66
N PRO A 41 -0.01 10.12 -14.45
CA PRO A 41 0.92 10.24 -13.33
C PRO A 41 1.21 8.87 -12.71
N THR A 42 1.88 8.00 -13.48
CA THR A 42 2.02 6.57 -13.17
C THR A 42 2.63 6.31 -11.79
N GLY A 43 3.63 7.11 -11.36
CA GLY A 43 4.22 6.98 -10.03
C GLY A 43 3.23 7.33 -8.90
N ILE A 44 2.45 8.39 -9.09
CA ILE A 44 1.41 8.79 -8.12
C ILE A 44 0.34 7.69 -8.03
N PHE A 45 -0.07 7.13 -9.17
CA PHE A 45 -1.01 6.01 -9.21
C PHE A 45 -0.52 4.82 -8.42
N GLY A 46 0.71 4.37 -8.70
CA GLY A 46 1.26 3.18 -8.06
C GLY A 46 1.36 3.34 -6.54
N VAL A 47 1.90 4.47 -6.07
CA VAL A 47 2.06 4.74 -4.62
C VAL A 47 0.70 4.89 -3.92
N THR A 48 -0.25 5.65 -4.53
CA THR A 48 -1.58 5.82 -3.95
C THR A 48 -2.33 4.48 -3.86
N LEU A 49 -2.24 3.64 -4.90
CA LEU A 49 -2.83 2.30 -4.86
C LEU A 49 -2.21 1.44 -3.74
N PHE A 50 -0.87 1.49 -3.53
CA PHE A 50 -0.24 0.81 -2.40
C PHE A 50 -0.77 1.31 -1.05
N PHE A 51 -0.92 2.61 -0.86
CA PHE A 51 -1.42 3.16 0.41
C PHE A 51 -2.87 2.77 0.68
N VAL A 52 -3.75 2.81 -0.33
CA VAL A 52 -5.15 2.37 -0.18
C VAL A 52 -5.22 0.85 0.10
N LEU A 53 -4.40 0.04 -0.61
CA LEU A 53 -4.29 -1.40 -0.35
C LEU A 53 -3.75 -1.68 1.07
N SER A 54 -2.75 -0.93 1.52
CA SER A 54 -2.21 -1.06 2.88
C SER A 54 -3.27 -0.70 3.92
N GLY A 55 -3.99 0.41 3.74
CA GLY A 55 -5.12 0.79 4.59
C GLY A 55 -6.17 -0.33 4.66
N TYR A 56 -6.57 -0.88 3.53
CA TYR A 56 -7.55 -1.96 3.44
C TYR A 56 -7.08 -3.25 4.12
N LEU A 57 -5.90 -3.73 3.78
CA LEU A 57 -5.43 -5.02 4.26
C LEU A 57 -5.03 -5.01 5.73
N ILE A 58 -4.35 -3.95 6.17
CA ILE A 58 -3.91 -3.81 7.56
C ILE A 58 -5.12 -3.63 8.47
N THR A 59 -6.03 -2.74 8.11
CA THR A 59 -7.26 -2.54 8.90
C THR A 59 -8.10 -3.82 8.93
N GLY A 60 -8.23 -4.53 7.81
CA GLY A 60 -8.95 -5.80 7.78
C GLY A 60 -8.36 -6.85 8.73
N ILE A 61 -7.03 -6.96 8.82
CA ILE A 61 -6.34 -7.84 9.77
C ILE A 61 -6.60 -7.39 11.22
N LEU A 62 -6.45 -6.10 11.50
CA LEU A 62 -6.61 -5.55 12.85
C LEU A 62 -8.05 -5.62 13.34
N LEU A 63 -9.04 -5.39 12.47
CA LEU A 63 -10.46 -5.54 12.81
C LEU A 63 -10.80 -6.99 13.16
N LYS A 64 -10.23 -7.97 12.43
CA LYS A 64 -10.37 -9.38 12.79
C LYS A 64 -9.73 -9.69 14.14
N ASN A 65 -8.53 -9.18 14.39
CA ASN A 65 -7.88 -9.31 15.69
C ASN A 65 -8.74 -8.68 16.80
N LYS A 66 -9.36 -7.53 16.53
CA LYS A 66 -10.29 -6.86 17.46
C LYS A 66 -11.50 -7.73 17.81
N GLU A 67 -12.10 -8.39 16.82
CA GLU A 67 -13.19 -9.35 17.09
C GLU A 67 -12.70 -10.57 17.90
N MET A 68 -11.43 -10.95 17.74
CA MET A 68 -10.83 -12.03 18.53
C MET A 68 -10.55 -11.64 19.99
N LEU A 69 -10.41 -10.32 20.32
CA LEU A 69 -10.32 -9.87 21.71
C LEU A 69 -11.57 -10.24 22.48
N TYR A 70 -12.75 -10.17 21.88
CA TYR A 70 -14.00 -10.61 22.50
C TYR A 70 -14.10 -12.14 22.69
N LYS A 71 -13.19 -12.90 22.06
CA LYS A 71 -13.08 -14.37 22.14
C LYS A 71 -11.89 -14.83 22.97
N GLY A 72 -11.31 -13.96 23.79
CA GLY A 72 -10.23 -14.30 24.71
C GLY A 72 -8.80 -14.03 24.24
N LEU A 73 -8.59 -13.45 23.02
CA LEU A 73 -7.29 -12.93 22.64
C LEU A 73 -6.95 -11.72 23.50
N THR A 74 -5.74 -11.63 24.03
CA THR A 74 -5.30 -10.45 24.78
C THR A 74 -4.82 -9.34 23.86
N LEU A 75 -4.89 -8.09 24.30
CA LEU A 75 -4.34 -6.94 23.58
C LEU A 75 -2.84 -7.12 23.29
N LYS A 76 -2.08 -7.60 24.28
CA LYS A 76 -0.65 -7.87 24.12
C LYS A 76 -0.38 -8.85 22.99
N GLU A 77 -1.13 -9.95 22.92
CA GLU A 77 -0.99 -10.94 21.84
C GLU A 77 -1.35 -10.33 20.47
N ALA A 78 -2.45 -9.55 20.40
CA ALA A 78 -2.86 -8.90 19.16
C ALA A 78 -1.79 -7.96 18.62
N PHE A 79 -1.19 -7.12 19.47
CA PHE A 79 -0.08 -6.24 19.10
C PHE A 79 1.17 -7.04 18.72
N THR A 80 1.59 -7.98 19.57
CA THR A 80 2.80 -8.78 19.36
C THR A 80 2.75 -9.53 18.04
N VAL A 81 1.65 -10.22 17.76
CA VAL A 81 1.47 -10.98 16.51
C VAL A 81 1.48 -10.03 15.30
N PHE A 82 0.84 -8.87 15.41
CA PHE A 82 0.83 -7.90 14.31
C PHE A 82 2.24 -7.40 14.00
N TYR A 83 2.95 -6.87 15.00
CA TYR A 83 4.28 -6.29 14.78
C TYR A 83 5.30 -7.33 14.34
N ILE A 84 5.36 -8.50 14.96
CA ILE A 84 6.29 -9.56 14.54
C ILE A 84 6.06 -9.95 13.07
N ARG A 85 4.82 -10.11 12.66
CA ARG A 85 4.50 -10.50 11.28
C ARG A 85 4.88 -9.43 10.26
N ARG A 86 4.79 -8.15 10.62
CA ARG A 86 5.18 -7.03 9.77
C ARG A 86 6.70 -6.89 9.73
N SER A 87 7.35 -6.91 10.90
CA SER A 87 8.80 -6.86 10.99
C SER A 87 9.47 -7.99 10.19
N LEU A 88 9.01 -9.24 10.31
CA LEU A 88 9.53 -10.36 9.52
C LEU A 88 9.30 -10.22 8.00
N ARG A 89 8.33 -9.42 7.57
CA ARG A 89 8.08 -9.19 6.16
C ARG A 89 8.94 -8.08 5.55
N ILE A 90 9.26 -7.06 6.33
CA ILE A 90 9.78 -5.79 5.82
C ILE A 90 11.25 -5.61 6.21
N PHE A 91 11.57 -5.66 7.51
CA PHE A 91 12.87 -5.30 8.04
C PHE A 91 14.05 -6.12 7.50
N PRO A 92 13.97 -7.47 7.38
CA PRO A 92 15.14 -8.23 6.96
C PRO A 92 15.61 -7.83 5.55
N VAL A 93 14.68 -7.70 4.61
CA VAL A 93 15.01 -7.35 3.22
C VAL A 93 15.43 -5.88 3.11
N TYR A 94 14.73 -5.00 3.84
CA TYR A 94 15.06 -3.58 3.85
C TYR A 94 16.46 -3.31 4.39
N TYR A 95 16.81 -3.88 5.55
CA TYR A 95 18.14 -3.67 6.12
C TYR A 95 19.24 -4.36 5.33
N LEU A 96 18.96 -5.53 4.72
CA LEU A 96 19.88 -6.14 3.76
C LEU A 96 20.14 -5.17 2.59
N PHE A 97 19.10 -4.56 2.06
CA PHE A 97 19.21 -3.57 0.98
C PHE A 97 20.05 -2.35 1.40
N ILE A 98 19.80 -1.78 2.59
CA ILE A 98 20.58 -0.65 3.12
C ILE A 98 22.06 -1.03 3.32
N ILE A 99 22.35 -2.24 3.82
CA ILE A 99 23.72 -2.75 3.96
C ILE A 99 24.42 -2.87 2.59
N LEU A 100 23.73 -3.41 1.59
CA LEU A 100 24.27 -3.52 0.24
C LEU A 100 24.56 -2.12 -0.35
N LEU A 101 23.67 -1.16 -0.14
CA LEU A 101 23.91 0.23 -0.57
C LEU A 101 25.08 0.87 0.16
N LEU A 102 25.25 0.60 1.45
CA LEU A 102 26.37 1.13 2.23
C LEU A 102 27.71 0.57 1.73
N ILE A 103 27.73 -0.65 1.22
CA ILE A 103 28.93 -1.28 0.66
C ILE A 103 29.25 -0.75 -0.75
N TYR A 104 28.23 -0.63 -1.62
CA TYR A 104 28.43 -0.32 -3.04
C TYR A 104 28.32 1.18 -3.38
N TYR A 105 27.53 1.94 -2.58
CA TYR A 105 27.25 3.37 -2.79
C TYR A 105 27.37 4.17 -1.49
N PRO A 106 28.51 4.09 -0.78
CA PRO A 106 28.65 4.74 0.54
C PRO A 106 28.43 6.26 0.49
N SER A 107 28.92 6.94 -0.56
CA SER A 107 28.74 8.38 -0.76
C SER A 107 27.29 8.82 -0.81
N ASP A 108 26.42 8.00 -1.35
CA ASP A 108 25.01 8.33 -1.56
C ASP A 108 24.17 8.07 -0.32
N ILE A 109 24.52 7.02 0.45
CA ILE A 109 23.73 6.59 1.61
C ILE A 109 24.17 7.23 2.93
N LEU A 110 25.49 7.46 3.13
CA LEU A 110 26.02 7.95 4.40
C LEU A 110 25.36 9.25 4.88
N PRO A 111 25.14 10.29 4.03
CA PRO A 111 24.51 11.53 4.48
C PRO A 111 23.09 11.38 5.02
N SER A 112 22.39 10.32 4.57
CA SER A 112 20.99 10.06 4.89
C SER A 112 20.77 8.75 5.68
N LEU A 113 21.86 8.08 6.10
CA LEU A 113 21.81 6.74 6.67
C LEU A 113 20.87 6.65 7.90
N TYR A 114 20.97 7.57 8.84
CA TYR A 114 20.11 7.57 10.04
C TYR A 114 18.62 7.70 9.68
N TRP A 115 18.29 8.53 8.69
CA TRP A 115 16.92 8.70 8.24
C TRP A 115 16.34 7.41 7.63
N HIS A 116 17.18 6.62 6.97
CA HIS A 116 16.80 5.32 6.43
C HIS A 116 16.69 4.25 7.52
N ILE A 117 17.66 4.18 8.45
CA ILE A 117 17.63 3.19 9.54
C ILE A 117 16.35 3.32 10.39
N PHE A 118 15.90 4.55 10.67
CA PHE A 118 14.73 4.81 11.51
C PHE A 118 13.41 4.95 10.74
N TYR A 119 13.37 4.68 9.44
CA TYR A 119 12.18 4.86 8.59
C TYR A 119 11.59 6.27 8.66
N VAL A 120 12.45 7.27 8.64
CA VAL A 120 12.10 8.70 8.60
C VAL A 120 12.71 9.42 7.39
N SER A 121 13.08 8.68 6.35
CA SER A 121 13.65 9.22 5.11
C SER A 121 12.71 10.18 4.38
N ASN A 122 11.41 10.07 4.57
CA ASN A 122 10.42 11.02 4.08
C ASN A 122 10.65 12.45 4.61
N PHE A 123 11.05 12.60 5.88
CA PHE A 123 11.44 13.90 6.42
C PHE A 123 12.75 14.41 5.81
N TYR A 124 13.71 13.52 5.57
CA TYR A 124 14.96 13.90 4.90
C TYR A 124 14.68 14.54 3.54
N PHE A 125 13.88 13.89 2.68
CA PHE A 125 13.53 14.42 1.37
C PHE A 125 12.69 15.70 1.46
N TYR A 126 11.83 15.81 2.47
CA TYR A 126 11.07 17.03 2.72
C TYR A 126 12.01 18.21 3.05
N PHE A 127 12.96 18.05 3.97
CA PHE A 127 13.90 19.11 4.36
C PHE A 127 14.93 19.43 3.28
N GLN A 128 15.28 18.48 2.42
CA GLN A 128 16.17 18.71 1.28
C GLN A 128 15.46 19.36 0.08
N ASN A 129 14.17 19.65 0.18
CA ASN A 129 13.36 20.22 -0.89
C ASN A 129 13.47 19.44 -2.22
N GLY A 130 13.56 18.11 -2.16
CA GLY A 130 13.59 17.30 -3.38
C GLY A 130 14.13 15.89 -3.24
N PHE A 131 14.12 15.24 -4.38
CA PHE A 131 14.59 13.87 -4.55
C PHE A 131 15.95 13.89 -5.26
N SER A 132 17.03 13.87 -4.50
CA SER A 132 18.38 13.99 -5.03
C SER A 132 19.09 12.66 -5.33
N THR A 133 18.49 11.52 -4.95
CA THR A 133 19.20 10.24 -4.94
C THR A 133 18.37 9.08 -5.49
N GLN A 134 19.09 7.98 -5.83
CA GLN A 134 18.50 6.69 -6.18
C GLN A 134 17.66 6.06 -5.03
N LEU A 135 17.69 6.67 -3.84
CA LEU A 135 16.96 6.23 -2.66
C LEU A 135 15.61 6.94 -2.48
N SER A 136 15.28 7.84 -3.40
CA SER A 136 14.09 8.69 -3.29
C SER A 136 12.80 7.90 -3.04
N HIS A 137 12.63 6.74 -3.67
CA HIS A 137 11.43 5.90 -3.51
C HIS A 137 11.21 5.40 -2.08
N LEU A 138 12.23 5.38 -1.21
CA LEU A 138 12.14 4.91 0.17
C LEU A 138 11.28 5.83 1.06
N TRP A 139 10.96 7.06 0.61
CA TRP A 139 10.06 7.93 1.35
C TRP A 139 8.69 7.27 1.60
N SER A 140 8.15 6.58 0.61
CA SER A 140 6.82 5.96 0.74
C SER A 140 6.83 4.76 1.68
N LEU A 141 7.93 4.00 1.74
CA LEU A 141 8.12 2.93 2.72
C LEU A 141 8.19 3.50 4.14
N ALA A 142 8.86 4.65 4.32
CA ALA A 142 8.89 5.33 5.62
C ALA A 142 7.47 5.75 6.06
N VAL A 143 6.67 6.31 5.16
CA VAL A 143 5.26 6.66 5.42
C VAL A 143 4.42 5.42 5.80
N GLU A 144 4.61 4.31 5.09
CA GLU A 144 3.92 3.05 5.42
C GLU A 144 4.30 2.51 6.81
N GLU A 145 5.59 2.53 7.16
CA GLU A 145 6.04 2.05 8.48
C GLU A 145 5.54 2.95 9.62
N GLN A 146 5.52 4.27 9.42
CA GLN A 146 4.90 5.20 10.37
C GLN A 146 3.40 4.90 10.54
N PHE A 147 2.69 4.60 9.45
CA PHE A 147 1.30 4.14 9.52
C PHE A 147 1.19 2.81 10.28
N TYR A 148 2.04 1.82 10.02
CA TYR A 148 2.01 0.53 10.72
C TYR A 148 2.34 0.64 12.20
N LEU A 149 3.12 1.64 12.60
CA LEU A 149 3.43 1.89 14.01
C LEU A 149 2.21 2.41 14.78
N VAL A 150 1.45 3.34 14.22
CA VAL A 150 0.38 4.06 14.92
C VAL A 150 -0.98 3.35 14.77
N TRP A 151 -1.26 2.81 13.57
CA TRP A 151 -2.58 2.31 13.20
C TRP A 151 -3.13 1.18 14.07
N PRO A 152 -2.32 0.19 14.52
CA PRO A 152 -2.80 -0.86 15.43
C PRO A 152 -3.36 -0.33 16.73
N ALA A 153 -2.76 0.71 17.30
CA ALA A 153 -3.26 1.32 18.53
C ALA A 153 -4.64 1.95 18.29
N ILE A 154 -4.83 2.67 17.20
CA ILE A 154 -6.12 3.27 16.84
C ILE A 154 -7.17 2.17 16.69
N ILE A 155 -6.92 1.12 15.93
CA ILE A 155 -7.91 0.10 15.65
C ILE A 155 -8.21 -0.75 16.88
N LEU A 156 -7.22 -1.19 17.62
CA LEU A 156 -7.42 -2.11 18.74
C LEU A 156 -7.98 -1.42 19.99
N LEU A 157 -7.60 -0.17 20.27
CA LEU A 157 -8.00 0.54 21.49
C LEU A 157 -9.31 1.31 21.34
N CYS A 158 -9.58 1.91 20.16
CA CYS A 158 -10.81 2.68 19.97
C CYS A 158 -12.04 1.78 19.88
N ARG A 159 -13.19 2.25 20.38
CA ARG A 159 -14.45 1.53 20.24
C ARG A 159 -14.86 1.39 18.78
N ARG A 160 -15.38 0.20 18.39
CA ARG A 160 -15.72 -0.13 17.00
C ARG A 160 -16.57 0.95 16.31
N PHE A 161 -17.62 1.44 16.98
CA PHE A 161 -18.53 2.41 16.38
C PHE A 161 -17.92 3.80 16.13
N ARG A 162 -16.76 4.12 16.76
CA ARG A 162 -16.02 5.38 16.53
C ARG A 162 -15.05 5.30 15.36
N LEU A 163 -14.68 4.10 14.90
CA LEU A 163 -13.70 3.92 13.85
C LEU A 163 -14.05 4.62 12.53
N PRO A 164 -15.31 4.58 12.02
CA PRO A 164 -15.64 5.32 10.80
C PRO A 164 -15.41 6.82 10.92
N ALA A 165 -15.76 7.42 12.07
CA ALA A 165 -15.50 8.85 12.32
C ALA A 165 -14.00 9.16 12.37
N ILE A 166 -13.17 8.28 12.94
CA ILE A 166 -11.71 8.41 12.95
C ILE A 166 -11.15 8.34 11.52
N PHE A 167 -11.66 7.43 10.68
CA PHE A 167 -11.23 7.33 9.29
C PHE A 167 -11.62 8.58 8.49
N VAL A 168 -12.83 9.09 8.67
CA VAL A 168 -13.25 10.38 8.06
C VAL A 168 -12.37 11.51 8.58
N GLY A 169 -12.07 11.54 9.87
CA GLY A 169 -11.14 12.51 10.46
C GLY A 169 -9.75 12.44 9.83
N GLY A 170 -9.24 11.23 9.54
CA GLY A 170 -7.97 11.03 8.82
C GLY A 170 -8.00 11.60 7.40
N ILE A 171 -9.11 11.43 6.68
CA ILE A 171 -9.30 12.02 5.34
C ILE A 171 -9.26 13.54 5.42
N ILE A 172 -10.02 14.14 6.33
CA ILE A 172 -10.07 15.59 6.53
C ILE A 172 -8.68 16.13 6.91
N THR A 173 -7.99 15.43 7.83
CA THR A 173 -6.62 15.79 8.24
C THR A 173 -5.68 15.82 7.04
N ALA A 174 -5.73 14.84 6.15
CA ALA A 174 -4.85 14.80 4.98
C ALA A 174 -5.11 15.96 4.02
N ILE A 175 -6.39 16.28 3.76
CA ILE A 175 -6.76 17.40 2.90
C ILE A 175 -6.28 18.73 3.51
N ILE A 176 -6.59 18.98 4.79
CA ILE A 176 -6.16 20.20 5.48
C ILE A 176 -4.64 20.30 5.50
N PHE A 177 -3.95 19.19 5.82
CA PHE A 177 -2.49 19.17 5.88
C PHE A 177 -1.86 19.51 4.53
N ARG A 178 -2.36 18.99 3.41
CA ARG A 178 -1.86 19.32 2.07
C ARG A 178 -2.13 20.80 1.69
N VAL A 179 -3.25 21.35 2.15
CA VAL A 179 -3.55 22.79 1.96
C VAL A 179 -2.57 23.64 2.77
N MET A 180 -2.32 23.29 4.03
CA MET A 180 -1.40 24.04 4.91
C MET A 180 0.06 23.94 4.47
N MET A 181 0.46 22.77 3.96
CA MET A 181 1.82 22.48 3.47
C MET A 181 1.93 22.67 1.96
N TYR A 182 1.11 23.56 1.40
CA TYR A 182 1.16 23.88 -0.01
C TYR A 182 2.47 24.60 -0.36
N ASP A 183 3.30 23.95 -1.17
CA ASP A 183 4.63 24.42 -1.57
C ASP A 183 4.87 24.11 -3.06
N PRO A 184 4.48 25.03 -3.96
CA PRO A 184 4.73 24.89 -5.39
C PRO A 184 6.21 25.20 -5.72
N PRO A 185 6.82 24.51 -6.68
CA PRO A 185 6.24 23.47 -7.54
C PRO A 185 6.37 22.04 -7.00
N LEU A 186 7.01 21.83 -5.84
CA LEU A 186 7.44 20.50 -5.40
C LEU A 186 6.36 19.69 -4.68
N HIS A 187 5.37 20.37 -4.07
CA HIS A 187 4.24 19.74 -3.37
C HIS A 187 4.65 18.66 -2.37
N LEU A 188 5.69 18.93 -1.57
CA LEU A 188 6.34 17.97 -0.70
C LEU A 188 5.49 17.56 0.52
N GLY A 189 4.43 18.29 0.84
CA GLY A 189 3.55 17.95 1.98
C GLY A 189 3.01 16.51 1.96
N ARG A 190 2.87 15.91 0.77
CA ARG A 190 2.44 14.50 0.62
C ARG A 190 3.50 13.49 1.07
N LEU A 191 4.77 13.86 1.15
CA LEU A 191 5.85 12.99 1.63
C LEU A 191 5.72 12.70 3.12
N LEU A 192 5.03 13.58 3.84
CA LEU A 192 4.79 13.39 5.25
C LEU A 192 3.53 12.55 5.47
N MET A 193 3.56 11.68 6.49
CA MET A 193 2.49 10.72 6.75
C MET A 193 1.10 11.36 6.85
N PRO A 194 0.89 12.54 7.50
CA PRO A 194 -0.42 13.19 7.54
C PRO A 194 -0.96 13.53 6.15
N GLY A 195 -0.09 13.92 5.20
CA GLY A 195 -0.48 14.26 3.83
C GLY A 195 -0.96 13.06 2.98
N SER A 196 -0.72 11.83 3.43
CA SER A 196 -1.15 10.58 2.76
C SER A 196 -2.20 9.80 3.57
N LEU A 197 -2.66 10.35 4.69
CA LEU A 197 -3.56 9.66 5.62
C LEU A 197 -4.95 9.36 5.03
N ASP A 198 -5.39 10.14 4.04
CA ASP A 198 -6.64 9.89 3.31
C ASP A 198 -6.61 8.54 2.58
N SER A 199 -5.52 8.20 1.90
CA SER A 199 -5.39 6.93 1.17
C SER A 199 -5.51 5.73 2.11
N PHE A 200 -4.81 5.76 3.25
CA PHE A 200 -4.93 4.71 4.27
C PHE A 200 -6.32 4.64 4.88
N SER A 201 -6.92 5.80 5.20
CA SER A 201 -8.23 5.90 5.84
C SER A 201 -9.36 5.44 4.90
N ILE A 202 -9.27 5.75 3.61
CA ILE A 202 -10.20 5.29 2.57
C ILE A 202 -10.13 3.77 2.43
N GLY A 203 -8.91 3.19 2.40
CA GLY A 203 -8.73 1.74 2.46
C GLY A 203 -9.31 1.11 3.73
N ALA A 204 -9.15 1.78 4.87
CA ALA A 204 -9.70 1.34 6.14
C ALA A 204 -11.24 1.37 6.18
N LEU A 205 -11.88 2.38 5.59
CA LEU A 205 -13.33 2.44 5.42
C LEU A 205 -13.83 1.24 4.61
N LEU A 206 -13.13 0.88 3.52
CA LEU A 206 -13.49 -0.29 2.71
C LEU A 206 -13.44 -1.57 3.55
N ALA A 207 -12.36 -1.79 4.31
CA ALA A 207 -12.22 -2.95 5.17
C ALA A 207 -13.33 -3.02 6.24
N TYR A 208 -13.65 -1.89 6.83
CA TYR A 208 -14.71 -1.78 7.83
C TYR A 208 -16.10 -2.08 7.23
N GLY A 209 -16.43 -1.44 6.10
CA GLY A 209 -17.69 -1.65 5.41
C GLY A 209 -17.91 -3.10 5.00
N GLN A 210 -16.87 -3.73 4.44
CA GLN A 210 -16.90 -5.13 4.00
C GLN A 210 -17.05 -6.10 5.18
N LEU A 211 -16.28 -5.91 6.27
CA LEU A 211 -16.32 -6.82 7.41
C LEU A 211 -17.66 -6.77 8.15
N TYR A 212 -18.19 -5.56 8.36
CA TYR A 212 -19.40 -5.35 9.13
C TYR A 212 -20.67 -5.28 8.28
N LYS A 213 -20.56 -5.46 6.95
CA LYS A 213 -21.69 -5.45 5.99
C LYS A 213 -22.60 -4.25 6.22
N THR A 214 -22.03 -3.06 6.16
CA THR A 214 -22.78 -1.82 6.39
C THR A 214 -23.67 -1.47 5.20
N ASN A 215 -24.85 -0.88 5.47
CA ASN A 215 -25.79 -0.51 4.41
C ASN A 215 -25.18 0.40 3.34
N TRP A 216 -24.27 1.33 3.74
CA TRP A 216 -23.59 2.20 2.78
C TRP A 216 -22.63 1.43 1.88
N TYR A 217 -21.94 0.39 2.41
CA TYR A 217 -21.05 -0.46 1.62
C TYR A 217 -21.84 -1.21 0.55
N ASP A 218 -22.97 -1.81 0.91
CA ASP A 218 -23.81 -2.55 -0.06
C ASP A 218 -24.40 -1.63 -1.13
N LYS A 219 -24.80 -0.40 -0.76
CA LYS A 219 -25.25 0.63 -1.73
C LYS A 219 -24.14 1.01 -2.71
N ILE A 220 -22.93 1.28 -2.24
CA ILE A 220 -21.78 1.61 -3.12
C ILE A 220 -21.49 0.42 -4.02
N ARG A 221 -21.49 -0.80 -3.48
CA ARG A 221 -21.22 -2.03 -4.23
C ARG A 221 -22.20 -2.25 -5.38
N CYS A 222 -23.49 -1.96 -5.18
CA CYS A 222 -24.47 -2.06 -6.26
C CYS A 222 -24.17 -1.15 -7.45
N HIS A 223 -23.50 -0.01 -7.23
CA HIS A 223 -23.18 0.98 -8.26
C HIS A 223 -21.67 1.02 -8.59
N GLN A 224 -20.90 0.01 -8.18
CA GLN A 224 -19.43 0.03 -8.25
C GLN A 224 -18.89 0.25 -9.68
N HIS A 225 -19.49 -0.31 -10.71
CA HIS A 225 -19.02 -0.15 -12.10
C HIS A 225 -19.30 1.25 -12.63
N PHE A 226 -20.47 1.81 -12.31
CA PHE A 226 -20.81 3.20 -12.65
C PHE A 226 -19.84 4.16 -11.95
N LEU A 227 -19.63 3.97 -10.65
CA LEU A 227 -18.69 4.79 -9.86
C LEU A 227 -17.26 4.69 -10.37
N LEU A 228 -16.82 3.49 -10.81
CA LEU A 228 -15.49 3.29 -11.37
C LEU A 228 -15.26 4.19 -12.60
N VAL A 229 -16.20 4.20 -13.53
CA VAL A 229 -16.11 5.00 -14.75
C VAL A 229 -16.19 6.50 -14.41
N THR A 230 -17.15 6.90 -13.58
CA THR A 230 -17.36 8.30 -13.19
C THR A 230 -16.14 8.87 -12.47
N LEU A 231 -15.57 8.15 -11.50
CA LEU A 231 -14.40 8.58 -10.77
C LEU A 231 -13.15 8.61 -11.65
N PHE A 232 -13.03 7.71 -12.60
CA PHE A 232 -11.93 7.73 -13.57
C PHE A 232 -12.02 8.99 -14.47
N ILE A 233 -13.21 9.30 -14.98
CA ILE A 233 -13.43 10.52 -15.77
C ILE A 233 -13.15 11.77 -14.93
N LEU A 234 -13.68 11.84 -13.70
CA LEU A 234 -13.43 12.95 -12.79
C LEU A 234 -11.94 13.13 -12.51
N PHE A 235 -11.23 12.02 -12.28
CA PHE A 235 -9.79 12.04 -12.10
C PHE A 235 -9.06 12.58 -13.33
N LEU A 236 -9.43 12.14 -14.54
CA LEU A 236 -8.82 12.65 -15.79
C LEU A 236 -9.07 14.15 -15.97
N LEU A 237 -10.28 14.63 -15.67
CA LEU A 237 -10.60 16.06 -15.72
C LEU A 237 -9.75 16.87 -14.74
N LEU A 238 -9.58 16.38 -13.50
CA LEU A 238 -8.69 17.01 -12.53
C LEU A 238 -7.23 16.97 -12.98
N HIS A 239 -6.79 15.85 -13.56
CA HIS A 239 -5.42 15.73 -14.05
C HIS A 239 -5.12 16.67 -15.22
N ILE A 240 -6.05 16.81 -16.16
CA ILE A 240 -5.96 17.81 -17.23
C ILE A 240 -5.98 19.23 -16.63
N GLY A 241 -6.89 19.50 -15.69
CA GLY A 241 -6.95 20.78 -14.99
C GLY A 241 -5.63 21.14 -14.30
N MET A 242 -4.95 20.18 -13.69
CA MET A 242 -3.63 20.35 -13.08
C MET A 242 -2.56 20.83 -14.08
N GLN A 243 -2.67 20.50 -15.36
CA GLN A 243 -1.71 20.96 -16.38
C GLN A 243 -1.91 22.43 -16.72
N PHE A 244 -3.13 22.96 -16.56
CA PHE A 244 -3.46 24.36 -16.83
C PHE A 244 -3.44 25.25 -15.58
N TYR A 245 -3.81 24.67 -14.41
CA TYR A 245 -3.95 25.36 -13.12
C TYR A 245 -3.03 24.74 -12.06
N TYR A 246 -1.77 24.52 -12.40
CA TYR A 246 -0.80 23.83 -11.55
C TYR A 246 -0.57 24.49 -10.18
N SER A 247 -0.85 25.79 -10.08
CA SER A 247 -0.72 26.58 -8.85
C SER A 247 -1.97 26.61 -7.97
N ASP A 248 -3.05 25.89 -8.33
CA ASP A 248 -4.26 25.87 -7.52
C ASP A 248 -4.16 24.81 -6.41
N PHE A 249 -4.03 25.30 -5.17
CA PHE A 249 -3.90 24.44 -3.99
C PHE A 249 -5.15 23.58 -3.75
N LEU A 250 -6.35 24.04 -4.11
CA LEU A 250 -7.58 23.25 -3.97
C LEU A 250 -7.59 22.06 -4.93
N VAL A 251 -7.21 22.30 -6.18
CA VAL A 251 -7.10 21.22 -7.17
C VAL A 251 -6.14 20.16 -6.66
N LEU A 252 -4.97 20.54 -6.18
CA LEU A 252 -3.99 19.61 -5.63
C LEU A 252 -4.51 18.87 -4.40
N ALA A 253 -5.15 19.56 -3.46
CA ALA A 253 -5.66 18.97 -2.22
C ALA A 253 -6.69 17.87 -2.51
N PHE A 254 -7.59 18.08 -3.47
CA PHE A 254 -8.62 17.12 -3.85
C PHE A 254 -8.15 16.08 -4.85
N TYR A 255 -7.11 16.34 -5.63
CA TYR A 255 -6.56 15.41 -6.62
C TYR A 255 -6.23 14.02 -6.01
N TYR A 256 -5.46 14.00 -4.93
CA TYR A 256 -5.09 12.75 -4.24
C TYR A 256 -6.28 12.09 -3.57
N PHE A 257 -7.22 12.87 -3.05
CA PHE A 257 -8.45 12.36 -2.45
C PHE A 257 -9.29 11.63 -3.49
N VAL A 258 -9.56 12.25 -4.65
CA VAL A 258 -10.35 11.64 -5.74
C VAL A 258 -9.66 10.36 -6.25
N LEU A 259 -8.33 10.39 -6.40
CA LEU A 259 -7.56 9.22 -6.79
C LEU A 259 -7.68 8.09 -5.76
N SER A 260 -7.65 8.41 -4.47
CA SER A 260 -7.81 7.42 -3.40
C SER A 260 -9.22 6.82 -3.39
N VAL A 261 -10.26 7.62 -3.63
CA VAL A 261 -11.64 7.16 -3.78
C VAL A 261 -11.80 6.29 -5.03
N PHE A 262 -11.15 6.64 -6.13
CA PHE A 262 -11.10 5.78 -7.32
C PHE A 262 -10.50 4.41 -6.99
N PHE A 263 -9.37 4.35 -6.30
CA PHE A 263 -8.77 3.07 -5.90
C PHE A 263 -9.58 2.30 -4.85
N PHE A 264 -10.34 2.98 -4.00
CA PHE A 264 -11.33 2.30 -3.14
C PHE A 264 -12.32 1.47 -3.99
N VAL A 265 -12.86 2.06 -5.07
CA VAL A 265 -13.80 1.36 -5.97
C VAL A 265 -13.07 0.26 -6.75
N VAL A 266 -11.86 0.51 -7.25
CA VAL A 266 -11.03 -0.52 -7.93
C VAL A 266 -10.83 -1.73 -7.03
N ILE A 267 -10.40 -1.53 -5.77
CA ILE A 267 -10.18 -2.64 -4.82
C ILE A 267 -11.50 -3.34 -4.50
N MET A 268 -12.63 -2.61 -4.37
CA MET A 268 -13.94 -3.21 -4.14
C MET A 268 -14.35 -4.12 -5.30
N VAL A 269 -14.21 -3.67 -6.54
CA VAL A 269 -14.50 -4.46 -7.75
C VAL A 269 -13.60 -5.69 -7.80
N VAL A 270 -12.30 -5.52 -7.66
CA VAL A 270 -11.32 -6.61 -7.72
C VAL A 270 -11.55 -7.63 -6.59
N ALA A 271 -11.81 -7.19 -5.36
CA ALA A 271 -12.07 -8.08 -4.24
C ALA A 271 -13.37 -8.88 -4.40
N SER A 272 -14.32 -8.40 -5.22
CA SER A 272 -15.59 -9.09 -5.52
C SER A 272 -15.55 -9.92 -6.80
N THR A 273 -14.48 -9.85 -7.59
CA THR A 273 -14.34 -10.60 -8.86
C THR A 273 -14.00 -12.06 -8.56
N ASN A 274 -14.66 -12.97 -9.23
CA ASN A 274 -14.39 -14.41 -9.19
C ASN A 274 -13.47 -14.81 -10.36
N ASP A 275 -12.80 -15.96 -10.22
CA ASP A 275 -11.92 -16.55 -11.24
C ASP A 275 -12.65 -16.87 -12.57
N ASN A 276 -13.96 -17.13 -12.50
CA ASN A 276 -14.82 -17.38 -13.66
C ASN A 276 -15.29 -16.11 -14.38
N ALA A 277 -14.91 -14.91 -13.88
CA ALA A 277 -15.27 -13.67 -14.54
C ALA A 277 -14.45 -13.49 -15.82
N ALA A 278 -15.09 -13.27 -16.97
CA ALA A 278 -14.52 -13.13 -18.31
C ALA A 278 -13.09 -12.48 -18.35
N PHE A 279 -12.91 -11.38 -19.06
CA PHE A 279 -11.60 -10.72 -19.23
C PHE A 279 -10.93 -10.27 -17.93
N SER A 280 -11.70 -9.76 -16.95
CA SER A 280 -11.16 -9.31 -15.65
C SER A 280 -10.62 -10.50 -14.83
N GLY A 281 -11.31 -11.64 -14.87
CA GLY A 281 -10.85 -12.87 -14.24
C GLY A 281 -9.54 -13.37 -14.85
N PHE A 282 -9.42 -13.35 -16.16
CA PHE A 282 -8.20 -13.75 -16.87
C PHE A 282 -6.96 -12.95 -16.45
N ILE A 283 -7.08 -11.62 -16.26
CA ILE A 283 -5.96 -10.77 -15.84
C ILE A 283 -5.67 -10.95 -14.35
N LEU A 284 -6.71 -10.86 -13.52
CA LEU A 284 -6.55 -10.81 -12.06
C LEU A 284 -6.11 -12.13 -11.44
N TYR A 285 -6.46 -13.25 -12.07
CA TYR A 285 -6.05 -14.60 -11.64
C TYR A 285 -4.90 -15.18 -12.46
N ASN A 286 -4.27 -14.36 -13.34
CA ASN A 286 -3.09 -14.78 -14.08
C ASN A 286 -1.92 -15.09 -13.13
N PRO A 287 -1.32 -16.31 -13.22
CA PRO A 287 -0.23 -16.72 -12.34
C PRO A 287 0.99 -15.78 -12.37
N LEU A 288 1.28 -15.16 -13.52
CA LEU A 288 2.37 -14.20 -13.66
C LEU A 288 2.12 -12.95 -12.83
N PHE A 289 0.94 -12.31 -12.94
CA PHE A 289 0.60 -11.13 -12.15
C PHE A 289 0.53 -11.44 -10.66
N ILE A 290 -0.03 -12.58 -10.28
CA ILE A 290 -0.04 -13.04 -8.89
C ILE A 290 1.40 -13.23 -8.39
N TYR A 291 2.29 -13.80 -9.19
CA TYR A 291 3.69 -13.97 -8.82
C TYR A 291 4.41 -12.64 -8.67
N LEU A 292 4.29 -11.73 -9.65
CA LEU A 292 4.85 -10.39 -9.56
C LEU A 292 4.34 -9.63 -8.32
N GLY A 293 3.07 -9.80 -7.97
CA GLY A 293 2.51 -9.23 -6.74
C GLY A 293 3.10 -9.82 -5.45
N LYS A 294 3.44 -11.11 -5.43
CA LYS A 294 4.12 -11.73 -4.28
C LYS A 294 5.52 -11.15 -4.07
N ILE A 295 6.27 -10.91 -5.15
CA ILE A 295 7.62 -10.34 -5.11
C ILE A 295 7.63 -8.80 -5.23
N SER A 296 6.46 -8.14 -5.22
CA SER A 296 6.33 -6.70 -5.46
C SER A 296 7.14 -5.84 -4.48
N TYR A 297 7.37 -6.31 -3.26
CA TYR A 297 8.22 -5.63 -2.30
C TYR A 297 9.68 -5.58 -2.76
N GLY A 298 10.24 -6.68 -3.20
CA GLY A 298 11.58 -6.72 -3.78
C GLY A 298 11.68 -5.92 -5.08
N LEU A 299 10.67 -6.03 -5.97
CA LEU A 299 10.60 -5.21 -7.19
C LEU A 299 10.63 -3.72 -6.87
N TYR A 300 9.83 -3.28 -5.87
CA TYR A 300 9.81 -1.89 -5.43
C TYR A 300 11.15 -1.46 -4.81
N LEU A 301 11.76 -2.32 -4.00
CA LEU A 301 12.99 -1.98 -3.29
C LEU A 301 14.19 -1.85 -4.24
N TYR A 302 14.32 -2.75 -5.22
CA TYR A 302 15.51 -2.85 -6.06
C TYR A 302 15.45 -2.05 -7.36
N HIS A 303 14.30 -1.52 -7.80
CA HIS A 303 14.16 -0.97 -9.16
C HIS A 303 15.08 0.21 -9.46
N LEU A 304 15.42 1.07 -8.48
CA LEU A 304 16.28 2.23 -8.71
C LEU A 304 17.77 1.93 -8.69
N ILE A 305 18.19 0.75 -8.19
CA ILE A 305 19.60 0.33 -8.24
C ILE A 305 19.95 -0.45 -9.52
N ILE A 306 18.95 -0.83 -10.32
CA ILE A 306 19.22 -1.49 -11.60
C ILE A 306 19.80 -0.45 -12.56
N PRO A 307 21.02 -0.71 -13.15
CA PRO A 307 21.70 0.24 -14.00
C PRO A 307 20.83 0.78 -15.13
N GLY A 308 20.90 2.07 -15.36
CA GLY A 308 20.21 2.75 -16.45
C GLY A 308 21.00 2.78 -17.75
N PHE A 309 20.54 3.61 -18.68
CA PHE A 309 21.16 3.74 -20.00
C PHE A 309 22.62 4.19 -19.97
N LYS A 310 22.92 5.17 -19.09
CA LYS A 310 24.27 5.77 -19.02
C LYS A 310 25.29 4.78 -18.49
N GLU A 311 24.88 4.03 -17.47
CA GLU A 311 25.75 3.06 -16.79
C GLU A 311 26.00 1.81 -17.63
N LEU A 312 25.07 1.45 -18.53
CA LEU A 312 25.20 0.30 -19.42
C LEU A 312 26.06 0.59 -20.67
N HIS A 313 26.57 1.83 -20.83
CA HIS A 313 27.46 2.25 -21.95
C HIS A 313 26.88 1.87 -23.33
N ILE A 314 25.55 1.99 -23.51
CA ILE A 314 24.91 1.59 -24.77
C ILE A 314 25.22 2.60 -25.85
N PRO A 315 25.69 2.15 -27.04
CA PRO A 315 26.03 3.06 -28.14
C PRO A 315 24.82 3.94 -28.51
N VAL A 316 25.11 5.25 -28.69
CA VAL A 316 24.09 6.27 -29.05
C VAL A 316 23.32 5.90 -30.33
N MET A 317 23.95 5.14 -31.24
CA MET A 317 23.36 4.66 -32.49
C MET A 317 22.16 3.70 -32.28
N LEU A 318 22.06 3.05 -31.12
CA LEU A 318 20.94 2.15 -30.77
C LEU A 318 19.81 2.86 -29.97
N LEU A 319 19.98 4.14 -29.64
CA LEU A 319 19.05 4.91 -28.82
C LEU A 319 17.62 5.03 -29.38
N PRO A 320 17.34 5.16 -30.69
CA PRO A 320 15.96 5.32 -31.17
C PRO A 320 15.06 4.09 -30.93
N TYR A 321 15.66 2.89 -30.93
CA TYR A 321 14.92 1.61 -30.71
C TYR A 321 15.21 1.01 -29.32
N SER A 322 15.90 1.73 -28.46
CA SER A 322 16.54 1.14 -27.30
C SER A 322 15.78 1.32 -25.99
N ILE A 323 14.82 2.27 -25.92
CA ILE A 323 14.11 2.55 -24.65
C ILE A 323 13.30 1.33 -24.23
N GLU A 324 12.51 0.77 -25.13
CA GLU A 324 11.68 -0.39 -24.85
C GLU A 324 12.52 -1.65 -24.61
N ILE A 325 13.55 -1.86 -25.42
CA ILE A 325 14.46 -3.02 -25.28
C ILE A 325 15.17 -2.97 -23.93
N ILE A 326 15.72 -1.81 -23.57
CA ILE A 326 16.41 -1.64 -22.30
C ILE A 326 15.44 -1.73 -21.14
N PHE A 327 14.23 -1.17 -21.26
CA PHE A 327 13.20 -1.37 -20.25
C PHE A 327 12.94 -2.86 -20.02
N ILE A 328 12.80 -3.66 -21.09
CA ILE A 328 12.59 -5.10 -21.00
C ILE A 328 13.78 -5.79 -20.32
N ILE A 329 15.02 -5.50 -20.75
CA ILE A 329 16.23 -6.11 -20.17
C ILE A 329 16.34 -5.77 -18.67
N ARG A 330 16.19 -4.49 -18.29
CA ARG A 330 16.19 -4.05 -16.90
C ARG A 330 15.08 -4.73 -16.09
N PHE A 331 13.90 -4.87 -16.68
CA PHE A 331 12.76 -5.48 -16.02
C PHE A 331 12.98 -6.99 -15.79
N LEU A 332 13.55 -7.71 -16.76
CA LEU A 332 13.92 -9.12 -16.59
C LEU A 332 15.00 -9.28 -15.52
N LEU A 333 16.02 -8.43 -15.52
CA LEU A 333 17.05 -8.43 -14.48
C LEU A 333 16.45 -8.14 -13.09
N LEU A 334 15.56 -7.17 -12.98
CA LEU A 334 14.86 -6.85 -11.74
C LEU A 334 14.01 -8.04 -11.24
N ILE A 335 13.28 -8.72 -12.14
CA ILE A 335 12.53 -9.92 -11.78
C ILE A 335 13.46 -11.01 -11.25
N ILE A 336 14.60 -11.23 -11.87
CA ILE A 336 15.60 -12.23 -11.43
C ILE A 336 16.08 -11.88 -10.02
N ILE A 337 16.52 -10.65 -9.78
CA ILE A 337 17.03 -10.19 -8.47
C ILE A 337 15.94 -10.31 -7.40
N ALA A 338 14.73 -9.81 -7.67
CA ALA A 338 13.62 -9.88 -6.74
C ALA A 338 13.19 -11.34 -6.47
N SER A 339 13.26 -12.22 -7.48
CA SER A 339 12.96 -13.65 -7.32
C SER A 339 14.01 -14.37 -6.48
N VAL A 340 15.30 -14.08 -6.71
CA VAL A 340 16.41 -14.62 -5.89
C VAL A 340 16.22 -14.17 -4.43
N SER A 341 16.00 -12.86 -4.21
CA SER A 341 15.71 -12.34 -2.86
C SER A 341 14.51 -13.06 -2.23
N TRP A 342 13.42 -13.21 -2.97
CA TRP A 342 12.22 -13.89 -2.48
C TRP A 342 12.47 -15.34 -2.09
N TRP A 343 13.09 -16.15 -2.94
CA TRP A 343 13.24 -17.58 -2.71
C TRP A 343 14.29 -17.90 -1.65
N PHE A 344 15.41 -17.19 -1.64
CA PHE A 344 16.54 -17.50 -0.76
C PHE A 344 16.52 -16.72 0.55
N PHE A 345 15.85 -15.56 0.60
CA PHE A 345 15.88 -14.72 1.78
C PHE A 345 14.48 -14.48 2.37
N GLU A 346 13.54 -13.91 1.60
CA GLU A 346 12.24 -13.51 2.15
C GLU A 346 11.37 -14.71 2.56
N LYS A 347 11.16 -15.65 1.64
CA LYS A 347 10.30 -16.82 1.86
C LYS A 347 10.74 -17.70 3.03
N PRO A 348 12.04 -18.00 3.24
CA PRO A 348 12.51 -18.71 4.43
C PRO A 348 12.16 -17.97 5.74
N ILE A 349 12.42 -16.65 5.80
CA ILE A 349 12.10 -15.83 6.98
C ILE A 349 10.59 -15.82 7.24
N LEU A 350 9.79 -15.73 6.18
CA LEU A 350 8.34 -15.73 6.31
C LEU A 350 7.74 -17.06 6.83
N LYS A 351 8.48 -18.18 6.76
CA LYS A 351 8.05 -19.45 7.37
C LYS A 351 7.93 -19.33 8.89
N PHE A 352 8.77 -18.50 9.53
CA PHE A 352 8.69 -18.27 10.98
C PHE A 352 7.35 -17.64 11.42
N LYS A 353 6.60 -16.98 10.52
CA LYS A 353 5.24 -16.49 10.81
C LYS A 353 4.28 -17.59 11.28
N ARG A 354 4.50 -18.83 10.90
CA ARG A 354 3.62 -19.96 11.28
C ARG A 354 3.61 -20.17 12.81
N ASN A 355 4.73 -19.93 13.48
CA ASN A 355 4.85 -20.11 14.93
C ASN A 355 3.95 -19.13 15.71
N PHE A 356 3.62 -17.98 15.13
CA PHE A 356 2.76 -16.97 15.73
C PHE A 356 1.28 -17.09 15.33
N ASN A 357 0.94 -17.95 14.34
CA ASN A 357 -0.44 -18.25 14.00
C ASN A 357 -1.13 -19.12 15.06
N THR A 358 -0.37 -19.93 15.76
CA THR A 358 -0.89 -20.91 16.74
C THR A 358 -1.60 -20.20 17.90
N GLN A 359 -1.17 -19.01 18.29
CA GLN A 359 -1.81 -18.23 19.34
C GLN A 359 -3.19 -17.71 18.91
N LEU A 360 -3.33 -17.20 17.70
CA LEU A 360 -4.62 -16.78 17.13
C LEU A 360 -5.56 -17.98 16.94
N THR A 361 -5.03 -19.13 16.56
CA THR A 361 -5.81 -20.36 16.36
C THR A 361 -6.28 -20.96 17.69
N LYS A 362 -5.48 -20.85 18.77
CA LYS A 362 -5.88 -21.27 20.12
C LYS A 362 -7.04 -20.41 20.63
N ALA A 363 -6.95 -19.07 20.51
CA ALA A 363 -8.02 -18.16 20.90
C ALA A 363 -9.31 -18.39 20.08
N ALA A 364 -9.20 -18.76 18.79
CA ALA A 364 -10.36 -19.07 17.95
C ALA A 364 -11.06 -20.41 18.31
N ARG A 365 -10.37 -21.31 19.02
CA ARG A 365 -10.90 -22.63 19.44
C ARG A 365 -11.46 -22.62 20.88
N MET A 366 -11.32 -21.52 21.62
CA MET A 366 -11.94 -21.40 22.94
C MET A 366 -13.46 -21.34 22.78
N PRO A 367 -14.24 -22.12 23.58
CA PRO A 367 -15.70 -22.00 23.60
C PRO A 367 -16.09 -20.56 23.98
N GLU A 368 -17.18 -20.09 23.43
CA GLU A 368 -17.70 -18.74 23.77
C GLU A 368 -17.84 -18.62 25.29
N PRO A 369 -17.35 -17.53 25.89
CA PRO A 369 -17.60 -17.29 27.31
C PRO A 369 -19.11 -17.28 27.52
N VAL A 370 -19.59 -18.16 28.39
CA VAL A 370 -20.99 -18.25 28.78
C VAL A 370 -21.41 -16.86 29.26
N SER A 371 -22.37 -16.23 28.56
CA SER A 371 -22.88 -14.91 28.91
C SER A 371 -23.44 -14.97 30.32
N PRO A 372 -23.13 -14.02 31.23
CA PRO A 372 -23.66 -14.02 32.60
C PRO A 372 -25.17 -13.81 32.71
N ILE A 373 -25.91 -13.74 31.59
CA ILE A 373 -27.34 -13.44 31.52
C ILE A 373 -28.21 -14.71 31.66
N SER A 374 -27.67 -15.94 31.57
CA SER A 374 -28.49 -17.15 31.68
C SER A 374 -28.66 -17.71 33.11
N ALA A 375 -28.05 -17.04 34.11
CA ALA A 375 -28.13 -17.51 35.50
C ALA A 375 -29.31 -16.89 36.34
N LYS A 376 -30.16 -16.03 35.75
CA LYS A 376 -31.26 -15.36 36.47
C LYS A 376 -32.67 -15.90 36.19
N HIS A 377 -32.82 -17.03 35.49
CA HIS A 377 -34.15 -17.62 35.25
C HIS A 377 -34.20 -19.11 35.65
N LYS A 378 -33.74 -19.44 36.86
CA LYS A 378 -34.03 -20.72 37.50
C LYS A 378 -34.16 -20.55 39.02
N ILE A 379 -34.93 -19.59 39.46
CA ILE A 379 -35.51 -19.57 40.79
C ILE A 379 -36.84 -18.80 40.63
N GLU A 380 -37.90 -19.51 40.30
CA GLU A 380 -39.28 -19.42 40.77
C GLU A 380 -40.08 -20.56 40.16
#